data_f1c894b265d4330cf57ae97ee28d5117
#
_entry.id   f1c894b265d4330cf57ae97ee28d5117
#
_cell.length_a   1.000
_cell.length_b   1.000
_cell.length_c   1.000
_cell.angle_alpha   90.00
_cell.angle_beta   90.00
_cell.angle_gamma   90.00
#
_symmetry.space_group_name_H-M   'P 1'
#
loop_
_entity.id
_entity.type
_entity.pdbx_description
1 polymer ?
#
loop_
_entity_poly.entity_id
_entity_poly.type
_entity_poly.pdbx_seq_one_letter_code
_entity_poly.pdbx_strand_id
1 'polypeptide(L)'
;NYLPIKLYKDLPTDSLSSITSVLAKMTESEGAAIQIVISPADGKWKKLGRAYLSKTKKGEANPETAKYSADPKELEGIENKIGKPGFDTVIRIVVSSSTKESAEAHLNNIKNMFTQFSGLNSFKGNKLRMKKMFMNDFIYRYMPMRGQTSVMSSEELATIYHFPNKSVTTPHIFWVTSK
;
A
#
# COMPACT_ATOMS: atom_id res chain seq x y z
N ASN A 1 11.53 -0.42 4.35
CA ASN A 1 11.69 -1.18 3.12
C ASN A 1 11.94 -0.24 1.95
N TYR A 2 13.03 -0.46 1.19
CA TYR A 2 13.43 0.37 0.04
C TYR A 2 12.90 -0.18 -1.29
N LEU A 3 12.37 -1.41 -1.33
CA LEU A 3 11.77 -1.99 -2.52
C LEU A 3 10.40 -1.34 -2.80
N PRO A 4 10.13 -0.89 -4.04
CA PRO A 4 8.86 -0.30 -4.40
C PRO A 4 7.76 -1.34 -4.61
N ILE A 5 6.52 -0.93 -4.39
CA ILE A 5 5.34 -1.61 -4.93
C ILE A 5 5.13 -1.20 -6.40
N LYS A 6 4.21 -1.87 -7.08
CA LYS A 6 3.79 -1.50 -8.43
C LYS A 6 3.11 -0.14 -8.41
N LEU A 7 3.50 0.76 -9.29
CA LEU A 7 2.99 2.13 -9.36
C LEU A 7 1.79 2.25 -10.31
N TYR A 8 1.04 3.33 -10.20
CA TYR A 8 -0.15 3.60 -11.02
C TYR A 8 0.13 3.51 -12.53
N LYS A 9 1.33 3.87 -12.97
CA LYS A 9 1.75 3.81 -14.37
C LYS A 9 1.75 2.40 -14.95
N ASP A 10 1.94 1.41 -14.09
CA ASP A 10 2.04 -0.01 -14.43
C ASP A 10 0.74 -0.77 -14.15
N LEU A 11 -0.31 -0.09 -13.65
CA LEU A 11 -1.61 -0.67 -13.41
C LEU A 11 -2.48 -0.58 -14.67
N PRO A 12 -3.24 -1.64 -15.01
CA PRO A 12 -4.10 -1.64 -16.19
C PRO A 12 -5.34 -0.73 -16.05
N THR A 13 -5.75 -0.46 -14.81
CA THR A 13 -6.93 0.34 -14.47
C THR A 13 -6.67 1.20 -13.24
N ASP A 14 -7.53 2.17 -13.02
CA ASP A 14 -7.52 3.00 -11.81
C ASP A 14 -7.63 2.13 -10.55
N SER A 15 -6.70 2.32 -9.62
CA SER A 15 -6.60 1.52 -8.39
C SER A 15 -7.84 1.64 -7.50
N LEU A 16 -8.51 2.80 -7.48
CA LEU A 16 -9.73 3.01 -6.70
C LEU A 16 -10.94 2.30 -7.30
N SER A 17 -11.00 2.11 -8.62
CA SER A 17 -12.10 1.38 -9.27
C SER A 17 -12.28 -0.02 -8.69
N SER A 18 -11.18 -0.72 -8.46
CA SER A 18 -11.21 -2.05 -7.85
C SER A 18 -11.72 -1.99 -6.41
N ILE A 19 -11.25 -1.00 -5.61
CA ILE A 19 -11.63 -0.82 -4.21
C ILE A 19 -13.12 -0.49 -4.10
N THR A 20 -13.58 0.50 -4.85
CA THR A 20 -14.98 0.93 -4.82
C THR A 20 -15.94 -0.15 -5.33
N SER A 21 -15.52 -0.95 -6.31
CA SER A 21 -16.33 -2.07 -6.83
C SER A 21 -16.60 -3.16 -5.80
N VAL A 22 -15.66 -3.43 -4.89
CA VAL A 22 -15.89 -4.39 -3.80
C VAL A 22 -16.76 -3.78 -2.72
N LEU A 23 -16.55 -2.53 -2.36
CA LEU A 23 -17.37 -1.82 -1.37
C LEU A 23 -18.82 -1.69 -1.85
N ALA A 24 -19.04 -1.47 -3.14
CA ALA A 24 -20.39 -1.36 -3.74
C ALA A 24 -21.21 -2.67 -3.70
N LYS A 25 -20.59 -3.81 -3.41
CA LYS A 25 -21.29 -5.10 -3.26
C LYS A 25 -21.82 -5.35 -1.85
N MET A 26 -21.52 -4.46 -0.91
CA MET A 26 -22.03 -4.56 0.46
C MET A 26 -23.48 -4.13 0.54
N THR A 27 -24.26 -4.79 1.39
CA THR A 27 -25.66 -4.44 1.67
C THR A 27 -25.75 -3.30 2.67
N GLU A 28 -26.95 -2.71 2.85
CA GLU A 28 -27.17 -1.57 3.77
C GLU A 28 -26.81 -1.88 5.24
N SER A 29 -26.85 -3.15 5.63
CA SER A 29 -26.49 -3.60 6.99
C SER A 29 -25.00 -3.91 7.16
N GLU A 30 -24.21 -3.79 6.12
CA GLU A 30 -22.79 -4.08 6.09
C GLU A 30 -21.96 -2.80 5.91
N GLY A 31 -20.73 -2.84 6.35
CA GLY A 31 -19.84 -1.69 6.18
C GLY A 31 -18.38 -2.09 6.23
N ALA A 32 -17.58 -1.34 5.51
CA ALA A 32 -16.12 -1.46 5.59
C ALA A 32 -15.45 -0.09 5.64
N ALA A 33 -14.32 -0.06 6.30
CA ALA A 33 -13.46 1.12 6.33
C ALA A 33 -12.02 0.71 6.02
N ILE A 34 -11.41 1.46 5.12
CA ILE A 34 -9.98 1.38 4.83
C ILE A 34 -9.36 2.68 5.35
N GLN A 35 -8.51 2.56 6.36
CA GLN A 35 -7.85 3.68 6.99
C GLN A 35 -6.37 3.65 6.64
N ILE A 36 -5.85 4.74 6.09
CA ILE A 36 -4.43 4.95 5.83
C ILE A 36 -3.94 6.04 6.77
N VAL A 37 -3.02 5.70 7.67
CA VAL A 37 -2.38 6.65 8.57
C VAL A 37 -0.93 6.79 8.18
N ILE A 38 -0.47 8.02 8.04
CA ILE A 38 0.88 8.35 7.57
C ILE A 38 1.57 9.31 8.52
N SER A 39 2.88 9.20 8.64
CA SER A 39 3.75 10.21 9.26
C SER A 39 5.07 10.30 8.48
N PRO A 40 5.79 11.42 8.54
CA PRO A 40 7.08 11.53 7.88
C PRO A 40 8.04 10.43 8.36
N ALA A 41 8.66 9.71 7.41
CA ALA A 41 9.64 8.68 7.73
C ALA A 41 11.03 9.27 7.96
N ASP A 42 11.83 8.64 8.83
CA ASP A 42 13.24 9.00 9.00
C ASP A 42 14.07 8.63 7.74
N GLY A 43 15.32 9.13 7.67
CA GLY A 43 16.18 8.89 6.50
C GLY A 43 16.85 7.51 6.45
N LYS A 44 16.62 6.62 7.41
CA LYS A 44 17.33 5.31 7.49
C LYS A 44 17.01 4.41 6.32
N TRP A 45 15.76 4.37 5.89
CA TRP A 45 15.35 3.57 4.75
C TRP A 45 16.03 3.99 3.43
N LYS A 46 16.28 5.31 3.25
CA LYS A 46 17.03 5.84 2.10
C LYS A 46 18.49 5.40 2.14
N LYS A 47 19.10 5.41 3.35
CA LYS A 47 20.48 4.91 3.52
C LYS A 47 20.60 3.44 3.15
N LEU A 48 19.63 2.61 3.57
CA LEU A 48 19.59 1.20 3.21
C LEU A 48 19.46 0.99 1.70
N GLY A 49 18.59 1.74 1.02
CA GLY A 49 18.44 1.68 -0.44
C GLY A 49 19.74 2.09 -1.16
N ARG A 50 20.37 3.19 -0.75
CA ARG A 50 21.67 3.62 -1.33
C ARG A 50 22.77 2.58 -1.11
N ALA A 51 22.83 1.98 0.08
CA ALA A 51 23.81 0.94 0.37
C ALA A 51 23.61 -0.29 -0.52
N TYR A 52 22.36 -0.71 -0.74
CA TYR A 52 22.03 -1.79 -1.66
C TYR A 52 22.48 -1.47 -3.09
N LEU A 53 22.09 -0.30 -3.63
CA LEU A 53 22.49 0.13 -4.97
C LEU A 53 24.02 0.19 -5.14
N SER A 54 24.72 0.77 -4.15
CA SER A 54 26.20 0.85 -4.19
C SER A 54 26.86 -0.53 -4.18
N LYS A 55 26.35 -1.46 -3.37
CA LYS A 55 26.85 -2.84 -3.31
C LYS A 55 26.64 -3.57 -4.63
N THR A 56 25.47 -3.44 -5.24
CA THR A 56 25.13 -4.08 -6.50
C THR A 56 26.00 -3.55 -7.64
N LYS A 57 26.12 -2.22 -7.78
CA LYS A 57 26.97 -1.59 -8.80
C LYS A 57 28.46 -2.00 -8.67
N LYS A 58 28.96 -2.16 -7.44
CA LYS A 58 30.33 -2.67 -7.20
C LYS A 58 30.46 -4.15 -7.56
N GLY A 59 29.44 -4.96 -7.31
CA GLY A 59 29.43 -6.38 -7.68
C GLY A 59 29.40 -6.58 -9.20
N GLU A 60 28.69 -5.73 -9.94
CA GLU A 60 28.66 -5.75 -11.40
C GLU A 60 29.99 -5.33 -12.04
N ALA A 61 30.75 -4.45 -11.38
CA ALA A 61 32.07 -4.03 -11.83
C ALA A 61 33.15 -5.11 -11.64
N ASN A 62 32.90 -6.17 -10.87
CA ASN A 62 33.84 -7.28 -10.68
C ASN A 62 33.49 -8.44 -11.62
N PRO A 63 34.40 -8.85 -12.55
CA PRO A 63 34.14 -9.90 -13.53
C PRO A 63 33.75 -11.25 -12.92
N GLU A 64 34.21 -11.57 -11.70
CA GLU A 64 33.88 -12.81 -11.02
C GLU A 64 32.46 -12.88 -10.46
N THR A 65 31.89 -11.71 -10.13
CA THR A 65 30.53 -11.58 -9.53
C THR A 65 29.49 -11.05 -10.52
N ALA A 66 29.91 -10.61 -11.71
CA ALA A 66 29.03 -10.03 -12.73
C ALA A 66 27.91 -10.99 -13.22
N LYS A 67 28.06 -12.31 -13.00
CA LYS A 67 27.04 -13.31 -13.34
C LYS A 67 25.74 -13.19 -12.54
N TYR A 68 25.72 -12.40 -11.48
CA TYR A 68 24.55 -12.15 -10.60
C TYR A 68 24.12 -10.69 -10.68
N SER A 69 24.12 -10.10 -11.89
CA SER A 69 23.63 -8.76 -12.13
C SER A 69 22.16 -8.63 -11.69
N ALA A 70 21.84 -7.59 -10.93
CA ALA A 70 20.47 -7.31 -10.57
C ALA A 70 19.68 -6.80 -11.79
N ASP A 71 18.37 -7.03 -11.80
CA ASP A 71 17.51 -6.51 -12.86
C ASP A 71 17.62 -4.97 -12.91
N PRO A 72 17.97 -4.36 -14.06
CA PRO A 72 18.04 -2.92 -14.21
C PRO A 72 16.76 -2.20 -13.79
N LYS A 73 15.59 -2.82 -14.00
CA LYS A 73 14.29 -2.28 -13.54
C LYS A 73 14.17 -2.25 -12.02
N GLU A 74 14.75 -3.24 -11.33
CA GLU A 74 14.79 -3.24 -9.87
C GLU A 74 15.61 -2.06 -9.35
N LEU A 75 16.81 -1.85 -9.92
CA LEU A 75 17.69 -0.77 -9.51
C LEU A 75 17.06 0.59 -9.77
N GLU A 76 16.47 0.79 -10.94
CA GLU A 76 15.74 2.01 -11.29
C GLU A 76 14.55 2.25 -10.34
N GLY A 77 13.77 1.22 -10.04
CA GLY A 77 12.65 1.29 -9.11
C GLY A 77 13.07 1.73 -7.71
N ILE A 78 14.21 1.20 -7.22
CA ILE A 78 14.79 1.59 -5.92
C ILE A 78 15.29 3.03 -5.96
N GLU A 79 16.02 3.44 -7.00
CA GLU A 79 16.51 4.81 -7.17
C GLU A 79 15.35 5.82 -7.18
N ASN A 80 14.32 5.54 -7.94
CA ASN A 80 13.11 6.35 -8.02
C ASN A 80 12.41 6.47 -6.65
N LYS A 81 12.28 5.37 -5.92
CA LYS A 81 11.65 5.38 -4.59
C LYS A 81 12.45 6.20 -3.59
N ILE A 82 13.77 5.97 -3.46
CA ILE A 82 14.61 6.68 -2.48
C ILE A 82 14.85 8.15 -2.83
N GLY A 83 14.63 8.54 -4.09
CA GLY A 83 14.66 9.93 -4.54
C GLY A 83 13.51 10.78 -3.98
N LYS A 84 12.39 10.14 -3.59
CA LYS A 84 11.15 10.83 -3.18
C LYS A 84 11.03 10.96 -1.65
N PRO A 85 10.15 11.85 -1.15
CA PRO A 85 9.75 11.85 0.24
C PRO A 85 9.17 10.49 0.65
N GLY A 86 9.49 10.03 1.86
CA GLY A 86 8.97 8.78 2.41
C GLY A 86 8.14 9.01 3.67
N PHE A 87 7.16 8.15 3.85
CA PHE A 87 6.22 8.20 4.95
C PHE A 87 6.11 6.83 5.60
N ASP A 88 6.21 6.79 6.93
CA ASP A 88 5.79 5.64 7.71
C ASP A 88 4.28 5.49 7.54
N THR A 89 3.85 4.34 7.05
CA THR A 89 2.47 4.11 6.64
C THR A 89 1.92 2.85 7.29
N VAL A 90 0.70 2.94 7.77
CA VAL A 90 -0.11 1.78 8.17
C VAL A 90 -1.45 1.80 7.44
N ILE A 91 -1.88 0.66 6.93
CA ILE A 91 -3.18 0.46 6.31
C ILE A 91 -3.97 -0.49 7.20
N ARG A 92 -5.15 -0.04 7.65
CA ARG A 92 -6.08 -0.82 8.48
C ARG A 92 -7.37 -1.03 7.71
N ILE A 93 -7.88 -2.24 7.76
CA ILE A 93 -9.15 -2.62 7.15
C ILE A 93 -10.05 -3.15 8.26
N VAL A 94 -11.23 -2.56 8.38
CA VAL A 94 -12.27 -2.99 9.32
C VAL A 94 -13.54 -3.28 8.52
N VAL A 95 -14.17 -4.39 8.81
CA VAL A 95 -15.43 -4.82 8.17
C VAL A 95 -16.43 -5.17 9.25
N SER A 96 -17.67 -4.73 9.05
CA SER A 96 -18.84 -5.07 9.85
C SER A 96 -19.87 -5.75 8.94
N SER A 97 -20.44 -6.85 9.39
CA SER A 97 -21.48 -7.60 8.67
C SER A 97 -22.36 -8.34 9.67
N SER A 98 -23.49 -8.86 9.22
CA SER A 98 -24.45 -9.60 10.04
C SER A 98 -23.89 -10.93 10.57
N THR A 99 -22.99 -11.57 9.83
CA THR A 99 -22.31 -12.80 10.22
C THR A 99 -20.81 -12.67 10.15
N LYS A 100 -20.12 -13.49 10.93
CA LYS A 100 -18.64 -13.54 10.92
C LYS A 100 -18.10 -14.01 9.57
N GLU A 101 -18.75 -15.00 8.98
CA GLU A 101 -18.37 -15.58 7.69
C GLU A 101 -18.45 -14.54 6.56
N SER A 102 -19.53 -13.75 6.52
CA SER A 102 -19.68 -12.65 5.57
C SER A 102 -18.62 -11.57 5.80
N ALA A 103 -18.38 -11.19 7.05
CA ALA A 103 -17.33 -10.20 7.38
C ALA A 103 -15.93 -10.68 6.94
N GLU A 104 -15.61 -11.96 7.17
CA GLU A 104 -14.33 -12.55 6.72
C GLU A 104 -14.23 -12.61 5.19
N ALA A 105 -15.31 -12.94 4.49
CA ALA A 105 -15.36 -12.93 3.03
C ALA A 105 -15.10 -11.53 2.46
N HIS A 106 -15.79 -10.51 2.96
CA HIS A 106 -15.57 -9.12 2.55
C HIS A 106 -14.14 -8.64 2.88
N LEU A 107 -13.62 -8.97 4.07
CA LEU A 107 -12.26 -8.63 4.45
C LEU A 107 -11.24 -9.26 3.48
N ASN A 108 -11.43 -10.53 3.11
CA ASN A 108 -10.56 -11.21 2.16
C ASN A 108 -10.67 -10.60 0.75
N ASN A 109 -11.86 -10.24 0.31
CA ASN A 109 -12.05 -9.55 -0.95
C ASN A 109 -11.31 -8.22 -0.99
N ILE A 110 -11.41 -7.39 0.06
CA ILE A 110 -10.68 -6.12 0.16
C ILE A 110 -9.17 -6.37 0.21
N LYS A 111 -8.69 -7.36 0.97
CA LYS A 111 -7.26 -7.71 1.01
C LYS A 111 -6.73 -8.12 -0.36
N ASN A 112 -7.50 -8.93 -1.09
CA ASN A 112 -7.09 -9.42 -2.41
C ASN A 112 -6.93 -8.30 -3.43
N MET A 113 -7.63 -7.18 -3.27
CA MET A 113 -7.45 -6.03 -4.16
C MET A 113 -6.10 -5.37 -4.02
N PHE A 114 -5.48 -5.42 -2.83
CA PHE A 114 -4.12 -4.92 -2.64
C PHE A 114 -3.07 -5.75 -3.37
N THR A 115 -3.40 -6.95 -3.87
CA THR A 115 -2.48 -7.75 -4.69
C THR A 115 -2.15 -7.10 -6.03
N GLN A 116 -3.01 -6.23 -6.55
CA GLN A 116 -2.74 -5.47 -7.78
C GLN A 116 -1.45 -4.63 -7.70
N PHE A 117 -1.08 -4.19 -6.50
CA PHE A 117 0.13 -3.41 -6.24
C PHE A 117 1.40 -4.26 -6.08
N SER A 118 1.30 -5.58 -6.23
CA SER A 118 2.45 -6.49 -6.09
C SER A 118 3.42 -6.30 -7.25
N GLY A 119 4.67 -5.99 -6.91
CA GLY A 119 5.80 -5.81 -7.79
C GLY A 119 7.05 -6.35 -7.10
N LEU A 120 8.10 -5.56 -7.01
CA LEU A 120 9.31 -5.89 -6.24
C LEU A 120 9.02 -6.01 -4.73
N ASN A 121 7.95 -5.39 -4.29
CA ASN A 121 7.39 -5.49 -2.96
C ASN A 121 5.89 -5.77 -3.03
N SER A 122 5.29 -6.21 -1.93
CA SER A 122 3.87 -6.53 -1.86
C SER A 122 3.28 -6.25 -0.48
N PHE A 123 1.96 -6.03 -0.43
CA PHE A 123 1.25 -5.94 0.84
C PHE A 123 1.03 -7.32 1.44
N LYS A 124 1.27 -7.43 2.75
CA LYS A 124 1.00 -8.63 3.54
C LYS A 124 0.15 -8.25 4.74
N GLY A 125 -0.95 -8.97 4.93
CA GLY A 125 -1.79 -8.79 6.11
C GLY A 125 -1.13 -9.37 7.36
N ASN A 126 -1.14 -8.62 8.46
CA ASN A 126 -0.65 -9.09 9.76
C ASN A 126 -1.80 -9.71 10.57
N LYS A 127 -1.51 -10.79 11.30
CA LYS A 127 -2.43 -11.33 12.31
C LYS A 127 -2.57 -10.34 13.46
N LEU A 128 -3.82 -9.98 13.78
CA LEU A 128 -4.12 -9.15 14.93
C LEU A 128 -4.02 -9.99 16.22
N ARG A 129 -3.04 -9.67 17.06
CA ARG A 129 -2.87 -10.32 18.36
C ARG A 129 -3.68 -9.62 19.46
N MET A 130 -3.77 -8.29 19.44
CA MET A 130 -4.42 -7.45 20.45
C MET A 130 -5.56 -6.63 19.82
N LYS A 131 -6.76 -7.25 19.74
CA LYS A 131 -7.93 -6.64 19.07
C LYS A 131 -8.36 -5.32 19.70
N LYS A 132 -8.35 -5.21 21.04
CA LYS A 132 -8.73 -3.97 21.75
C LYS A 132 -7.78 -2.81 21.42
N MET A 133 -6.46 -3.05 21.42
CA MET A 133 -5.47 -2.04 21.06
C MET A 133 -5.62 -1.61 19.59
N PHE A 134 -5.83 -2.56 18.70
CA PHE A 134 -6.09 -2.26 17.29
C PHE A 134 -7.33 -1.37 17.13
N MET A 135 -8.42 -1.66 17.82
CA MET A 135 -9.64 -0.84 17.76
C MET A 135 -9.43 0.57 18.30
N ASN A 136 -8.67 0.72 19.38
CA ASN A 136 -8.30 2.04 19.89
C ASN A 136 -7.46 2.81 18.86
N ASP A 137 -6.43 2.17 18.29
CA ASP A 137 -5.60 2.77 17.27
C ASP A 137 -6.40 3.16 16.01
N PHE A 138 -7.41 2.36 15.65
CA PHE A 138 -8.31 2.65 14.54
C PHE A 138 -9.22 3.85 14.85
N ILE A 139 -9.89 3.86 16.01
CA ILE A 139 -10.82 4.91 16.40
C ILE A 139 -10.11 6.27 16.51
N TYR A 140 -8.96 6.29 17.20
CA TYR A 140 -8.20 7.51 17.46
C TYR A 140 -7.17 7.85 16.38
N ARG A 141 -7.04 7.03 15.34
CA ARG A 141 -6.08 7.19 14.24
C ARG A 141 -4.63 7.25 14.71
N TYR A 142 -4.29 6.52 15.76
CA TYR A 142 -2.92 6.49 16.27
C TYR A 142 -1.99 5.74 15.31
N MET A 143 -0.76 6.24 15.19
CA MET A 143 0.31 5.46 14.57
C MET A 143 0.63 4.27 15.47
N PRO A 144 0.78 3.06 14.91
CA PRO A 144 1.15 1.89 15.71
C PRO A 144 2.58 2.02 16.22
N MET A 145 2.92 1.23 17.24
CA MET A 145 4.29 1.14 17.74
C MET A 145 5.27 0.74 16.63
N ARG A 146 6.55 1.08 16.79
CA ARG A 146 7.62 0.76 15.84
C ARG A 146 7.60 -0.70 15.40
N GLY A 147 7.84 -0.95 14.11
CA GLY A 147 7.85 -2.29 13.49
C GLY A 147 6.51 -2.74 12.89
N GLN A 148 5.44 -1.95 13.06
CA GLN A 148 4.14 -2.22 12.43
C GLN A 148 3.83 -1.29 11.25
N THR A 149 4.75 -0.42 10.90
CA THR A 149 4.66 0.48 9.76
C THR A 149 5.54 0.01 8.60
N SER A 150 5.17 0.42 7.40
CA SER A 150 6.00 0.27 6.21
C SER A 150 6.29 1.63 5.61
N VAL A 151 7.51 1.84 5.12
CA VAL A 151 7.84 3.11 4.47
C VAL A 151 7.35 3.09 3.03
N MET A 152 6.52 4.06 2.68
CA MET A 152 6.04 4.30 1.33
C MET A 152 6.51 5.66 0.84
N SER A 153 6.84 5.75 -0.44
CA SER A 153 7.12 7.03 -1.09
C SER A 153 5.81 7.80 -1.37
N SER A 154 5.93 9.09 -1.62
CA SER A 154 4.77 9.91 -2.02
C SER A 154 4.07 9.38 -3.27
N GLU A 155 4.80 8.82 -4.23
CA GLU A 155 4.22 8.24 -5.45
C GLU A 155 3.49 6.92 -5.18
N GLU A 156 4.02 6.09 -4.27
CA GLU A 156 3.33 4.87 -3.83
C GLU A 156 2.04 5.19 -3.07
N LEU A 157 2.06 6.23 -2.24
CA LEU A 157 0.85 6.70 -1.56
C LEU A 157 -0.19 7.22 -2.55
N ALA A 158 0.22 8.02 -3.54
CA ALA A 158 -0.66 8.50 -4.60
C ALA A 158 -1.23 7.35 -5.45
N THR A 159 -0.48 6.24 -5.59
CA THR A 159 -0.96 5.04 -6.28
C THR A 159 -2.07 4.34 -5.51
N ILE A 160 -1.99 4.30 -4.18
CA ILE A 160 -2.98 3.61 -3.33
C ILE A 160 -4.20 4.49 -3.10
N TYR A 161 -3.98 5.79 -2.91
CA TYR A 161 -5.03 6.74 -2.59
C TYR A 161 -4.87 8.03 -3.38
N HIS A 162 -5.91 8.37 -4.12
CA HIS A 162 -6.12 9.65 -4.77
C HIS A 162 -7.62 9.97 -4.74
N PHE A 163 -8.00 11.19 -5.04
CA PHE A 163 -9.42 11.52 -5.16
C PHE A 163 -10.02 10.82 -6.38
N PRO A 164 -11.16 10.12 -6.22
CA PRO A 164 -11.81 9.50 -7.36
C PRO A 164 -12.22 10.56 -8.40
N ASN A 165 -12.02 10.23 -9.65
CA ASN A 165 -12.48 11.07 -10.76
C ASN A 165 -13.80 10.53 -11.34
N LYS A 166 -14.41 11.27 -12.28
CA LYS A 166 -15.68 10.89 -12.90
C LYS A 166 -15.62 9.55 -13.69
N SER A 167 -14.43 9.03 -13.99
CA SER A 167 -14.30 7.71 -14.66
C SER A 167 -14.50 6.54 -13.69
N VAL A 168 -14.42 6.79 -12.37
CA VAL A 168 -14.73 5.79 -11.34
C VAL A 168 -16.24 5.80 -11.08
N THR A 169 -17.02 5.31 -12.05
CA THR A 169 -18.48 5.17 -11.91
C THR A 169 -18.78 3.90 -11.12
N THR A 170 -18.99 4.05 -9.82
CA THR A 170 -19.45 2.96 -8.94
C THR A 170 -20.77 3.36 -8.29
N PRO A 171 -21.72 2.41 -8.12
CA PRO A 171 -22.92 2.63 -7.31
C PRO A 171 -22.52 3.16 -5.91
N HIS A 172 -23.36 4.01 -5.32
CA HIS A 172 -23.19 4.54 -3.96
C HIS A 172 -22.08 5.58 -3.76
N ILE A 173 -21.43 6.09 -4.83
CA ILE A 173 -20.60 7.29 -4.72
C ILE A 173 -21.44 8.53 -5.07
N PHE A 174 -21.58 9.41 -4.09
CA PHE A 174 -22.23 10.71 -4.32
C PHE A 174 -21.23 11.71 -4.87
N TRP A 175 -21.48 12.15 -6.10
CA TRP A 175 -20.66 13.18 -6.74
C TRP A 175 -21.29 14.56 -6.48
N VAL A 176 -20.58 15.40 -5.76
CA VAL A 176 -20.98 16.81 -5.59
C VAL A 176 -20.34 17.61 -6.71
N THR A 177 -21.18 18.14 -7.60
CA THR A 177 -20.73 19.11 -8.62
C THR A 177 -20.94 20.50 -8.06
N SER A 178 -19.87 21.29 -7.93
CA SER A 178 -20.01 22.74 -7.74
C SER A 178 -20.56 23.36 -9.02
N LYS A 179 -21.59 24.18 -8.89
CA LYS A 179 -22.07 25.06 -9.97
C LYS A 179 -21.13 26.22 -10.13
#